data_96b4b729e6273367f9a57b4d44cd5909
#
_entry.id   96b4b729e6273367f9a57b4d44cd5909
#
_cell.length_a   1.000
_cell.length_b   1.000
_cell.length_c   1.000
_cell.angle_alpha   90.00
_cell.angle_beta   90.00
_cell.angle_gamma   90.00
#
_symmetry.space_group_name_H-M   'P 1'
#
loop_
_entity.id
_entity.type
_entity.pdbx_description
1 polymer ?
#
loop_
_entity_poly.entity_id
_entity_poly.type
_entity_poly.pdbx_seq_one_letter_code
_entity_poly.pdbx_strand_id
1 'polypeptide(L)'
;MTLWLVQHQWKSIRRSSDFQTKVAANIIFGLLMLVVALEFLLLGFFLDRILSRNLPPGSDSVDLVDGVLIFYFGIDFVLRLFFQKLRSITARQYVLQRVSRKEIAHFVLVKTLGTAVNFLPLFVLIPFFFTGVLRIHPFLASIAWLVSLLSLLLFNTYLANYSKMRFFTNPIKTFLAAGVLVAVVLLEQFQVLSFTSFSALLFGSVLHHPFLVFAPLLASAALYGINVRFLLDHLYLEDLVAGRKAKSFREHFPLLSGFGEIGTLISLDLKLMLRNKRARISLWMPFVMVFYGLLIYRMDHFNDGSVFMEFMLMFVGTFITGFFIMSYGLTTFCYESRHFGLILTNRIDMFTYLKARYYFMLLVTTLVYVISLFYIYFGMRVFVVNSLMFLFNIGCSTFYFLYLSTFNKSKFDLSGSVFSTQGKGTNQFVAIFVL
;
A
#
# COMPACT_ATOMS: atom_id res chain seq x y z
N MET A 1 1.01 5.97 -32.59
CA MET A 1 0.56 7.09 -31.75
C MET A 1 0.72 6.82 -30.25
N THR A 2 0.45 5.60 -29.75
CA THR A 2 0.72 5.19 -28.34
C THR A 2 2.17 5.36 -27.91
N LEU A 3 3.16 5.09 -28.78
CA LEU A 3 4.59 5.31 -28.53
C LEU A 3 4.93 6.79 -28.25
N TRP A 4 4.31 7.71 -28.98
CA TRP A 4 4.47 9.15 -28.75
C TRP A 4 3.96 9.57 -27.35
N LEU A 5 2.81 9.03 -26.91
CA LEU A 5 2.26 9.30 -25.59
C LEU A 5 3.19 8.80 -24.48
N VAL A 6 3.81 7.62 -24.67
CA VAL A 6 4.80 7.08 -23.74
C VAL A 6 6.06 7.95 -23.69
N GLN A 7 6.58 8.36 -24.86
CA GLN A 7 7.75 9.25 -24.94
C GLN A 7 7.48 10.62 -24.30
N HIS A 8 6.30 11.20 -24.59
CA HIS A 8 5.90 12.46 -24.00
C HIS A 8 5.83 12.39 -22.48
N GLN A 9 5.27 11.30 -21.96
CA GLN A 9 5.20 11.10 -20.52
C GLN A 9 6.58 10.88 -19.90
N TRP A 10 7.49 10.15 -20.55
CA TRP A 10 8.86 9.97 -20.08
C TRP A 10 9.59 11.33 -20.00
N LYS A 11 9.45 12.15 -21.03
CA LYS A 11 10.00 13.52 -21.04
C LYS A 11 9.39 14.38 -19.93
N SER A 12 8.08 14.27 -19.68
CA SER A 12 7.39 14.98 -18.61
C SER A 12 7.91 14.58 -17.22
N ILE A 13 8.14 13.29 -16.99
CA ILE A 13 8.70 12.78 -15.72
C ILE A 13 10.13 13.32 -15.52
N ARG A 14 11.00 13.21 -16.53
CA ARG A 14 12.39 13.71 -16.43
C ARG A 14 12.51 15.21 -16.21
N ARG A 15 11.55 15.99 -16.75
CA ARG A 15 11.52 17.46 -16.62
C ARG A 15 10.73 17.93 -15.40
N SER A 16 10.12 17.04 -14.64
CA SER A 16 9.39 17.43 -13.44
C SER A 16 10.37 17.93 -12.37
N SER A 17 10.02 19.01 -11.68
CA SER A 17 10.80 19.53 -10.56
C SER A 17 10.99 18.49 -9.47
N ASP A 18 9.98 17.62 -9.25
CA ASP A 18 10.05 16.52 -8.30
C ASP A 18 11.13 15.47 -8.64
N PHE A 19 11.42 15.26 -9.93
CA PHE A 19 12.47 14.33 -10.34
C PHE A 19 13.85 14.96 -10.15
N GLN A 20 13.99 16.22 -10.52
CA GLN A 20 15.28 16.94 -10.45
C GLN A 20 15.71 17.22 -9.00
N THR A 21 14.77 17.59 -8.13
CA THR A 21 15.06 17.90 -6.71
C THR A 21 15.30 16.65 -5.85
N LYS A 22 14.90 15.47 -6.31
CA LYS A 22 14.97 14.21 -5.54
C LYS A 22 15.87 13.15 -6.21
N VAL A 23 16.85 13.58 -7.00
CA VAL A 23 17.74 12.65 -7.74
C VAL A 23 18.39 11.65 -6.78
N ALA A 24 18.98 12.11 -5.68
CA ALA A 24 19.61 11.23 -4.69
C ALA A 24 18.61 10.22 -4.07
N ALA A 25 17.44 10.71 -3.67
CA ALA A 25 16.39 9.83 -3.13
C ALA A 25 15.88 8.81 -4.17
N ASN A 26 15.78 9.20 -5.44
CA ASN A 26 15.39 8.30 -6.52
C ASN A 26 16.46 7.24 -6.81
N ILE A 27 17.75 7.60 -6.69
CA ILE A 27 18.86 6.66 -6.82
C ILE A 27 18.84 5.64 -5.68
N ILE A 28 18.72 6.10 -4.43
CA ILE A 28 18.63 5.23 -3.25
C ILE A 28 17.43 4.28 -3.37
N PHE A 29 16.26 4.80 -3.75
CA PHE A 29 15.08 3.99 -3.98
C PHE A 29 15.26 2.99 -5.12
N GLY A 30 15.94 3.39 -6.21
CA GLY A 30 16.28 2.51 -7.32
C GLY A 30 17.22 1.38 -6.90
N LEU A 31 18.25 1.67 -6.09
CA LEU A 31 19.15 0.67 -5.53
C LEU A 31 18.41 -0.31 -4.60
N LEU A 32 17.56 0.21 -3.73
CA LEU A 32 16.74 -0.64 -2.85
C LEU A 32 15.82 -1.56 -3.65
N MET A 33 15.17 -1.05 -4.70
CA MET A 33 14.35 -1.86 -5.60
C MET A 33 15.17 -2.90 -6.36
N LEU A 34 16.42 -2.59 -6.70
CA LEU A 34 17.33 -3.53 -7.35
C LEU A 34 17.72 -4.67 -6.39
N VAL A 35 18.01 -4.34 -5.10
CA VAL A 35 18.28 -5.37 -4.07
C VAL A 35 17.07 -6.28 -3.91
N VAL A 36 15.87 -5.73 -3.76
CA VAL A 36 14.63 -6.52 -3.66
C VAL A 36 14.42 -7.40 -4.90
N ALA A 37 14.64 -6.87 -6.11
CA ALA A 37 14.53 -7.65 -7.34
C ALA A 37 15.54 -8.79 -7.38
N LEU A 38 16.77 -8.57 -6.89
CA LEU A 38 17.81 -9.59 -6.82
C LEU A 38 17.47 -10.69 -5.79
N GLU A 39 16.91 -10.32 -4.64
CA GLU A 39 16.41 -11.27 -3.63
C GLU A 39 15.31 -12.16 -4.21
N PHE A 40 14.33 -11.59 -4.93
CA PHE A 40 13.27 -12.35 -5.59
C PHE A 40 13.82 -13.26 -6.70
N LEU A 41 14.80 -12.81 -7.45
CA LEU A 41 15.47 -13.61 -8.48
C LEU A 41 16.22 -14.79 -7.87
N LEU A 42 16.99 -14.56 -6.79
CA LEU A 42 17.67 -15.63 -6.06
C LEU A 42 16.67 -16.62 -5.46
N LEU A 43 15.59 -16.11 -4.86
CA LEU A 43 14.51 -16.95 -4.34
C LEU A 43 13.93 -17.84 -5.43
N GLY A 44 13.62 -17.31 -6.61
CA GLY A 44 13.14 -18.11 -7.74
C GLY A 44 14.13 -19.15 -8.24
N PHE A 45 15.42 -18.80 -8.24
CA PHE A 45 16.49 -19.72 -8.66
C PHE A 45 16.70 -20.89 -7.69
N PHE A 46 16.59 -20.62 -6.38
CA PHE A 46 16.77 -21.64 -5.35
C PHE A 46 15.47 -22.31 -4.88
N LEU A 47 14.31 -21.84 -5.35
CA LEU A 47 13.01 -22.31 -4.89
C LEU A 47 12.83 -23.82 -5.04
N ASP A 48 13.21 -24.37 -6.19
CA ASP A 48 13.17 -25.81 -6.45
C ASP A 48 14.01 -26.60 -5.43
N ARG A 49 15.24 -26.15 -5.13
CA ARG A 49 16.11 -26.80 -4.13
C ARG A 49 15.59 -26.69 -2.69
N ILE A 50 14.96 -25.55 -2.35
CA ILE A 50 14.40 -25.32 -1.01
C ILE A 50 13.19 -26.23 -0.81
N LEU A 51 12.33 -26.32 -1.79
CA LEU A 51 11.13 -27.18 -1.73
C LEU A 51 11.50 -28.65 -1.75
N SER A 52 12.35 -29.10 -2.66
CA SER A 52 12.74 -30.51 -2.80
C SER A 52 13.42 -31.10 -1.57
N ARG A 53 14.06 -30.29 -0.71
CA ARG A 53 14.64 -30.76 0.56
C ARG A 53 13.61 -31.21 1.59
N ASN A 54 12.42 -30.64 1.53
CA ASN A 54 11.35 -30.85 2.52
C ASN A 54 10.23 -31.76 2.00
N LEU A 55 10.34 -32.23 0.75
CA LEU A 55 9.33 -33.06 0.11
C LEU A 55 9.59 -34.56 0.38
N PRO A 56 8.51 -35.34 0.57
CA PRO A 56 8.63 -36.79 0.56
C PRO A 56 9.14 -37.28 -0.80
N PRO A 57 9.87 -38.42 -0.83
CA PRO A 57 10.38 -38.99 -2.08
C PRO A 57 9.23 -39.27 -3.07
N GLY A 58 9.30 -38.68 -4.27
CA GLY A 58 8.32 -38.87 -5.35
C GLY A 58 7.29 -37.76 -5.51
N SER A 59 7.37 -36.67 -4.73
CA SER A 59 6.52 -35.47 -4.93
C SER A 59 7.32 -34.38 -5.64
N ASP A 60 6.67 -33.68 -6.56
CA ASP A 60 7.26 -32.64 -7.36
C ASP A 60 7.17 -31.26 -6.68
N SER A 61 8.25 -30.48 -6.77
CA SER A 61 8.28 -29.09 -6.27
C SER A 61 7.25 -28.21 -6.99
N VAL A 62 6.90 -28.55 -8.23
CA VAL A 62 5.92 -27.82 -9.04
C VAL A 62 4.51 -27.95 -8.47
N ASP A 63 4.12 -29.15 -8.00
CA ASP A 63 2.81 -29.38 -7.40
C ASP A 63 2.59 -28.55 -6.13
N LEU A 64 3.65 -28.35 -5.33
CA LEU A 64 3.57 -27.47 -4.16
C LEU A 64 3.40 -25.99 -4.56
N VAL A 65 4.12 -25.54 -5.56
CA VAL A 65 3.99 -24.19 -6.07
C VAL A 65 2.57 -23.99 -6.62
N ASP A 66 2.08 -24.93 -7.42
CA ASP A 66 0.72 -24.91 -7.97
C ASP A 66 -0.35 -24.88 -6.86
N GLY A 67 -0.12 -25.59 -5.75
CA GLY A 67 -0.99 -25.55 -4.58
C GLY A 67 -1.12 -24.18 -3.93
N VAL A 68 -0.06 -23.38 -3.95
CA VAL A 68 -0.04 -22.05 -3.33
C VAL A 68 -0.50 -20.92 -4.27
N LEU A 69 -0.57 -21.16 -5.59
CA LEU A 69 -0.86 -20.11 -6.57
C LEU A 69 -2.21 -19.41 -6.36
N ILE A 70 -3.25 -20.11 -5.90
CA ILE A 70 -4.56 -19.49 -5.67
C ILE A 70 -4.50 -18.44 -4.55
N PHE A 71 -3.75 -18.71 -3.49
CA PHE A 71 -3.52 -17.76 -2.41
C PHE A 71 -2.67 -16.59 -2.89
N TYR A 72 -1.64 -16.88 -3.68
CA TYR A 72 -0.80 -15.84 -4.28
C TYR A 72 -1.65 -14.88 -5.14
N PHE A 73 -2.48 -15.38 -6.06
CA PHE A 73 -3.35 -14.53 -6.89
C PHE A 73 -4.39 -13.77 -6.07
N GLY A 74 -4.92 -14.37 -4.99
CA GLY A 74 -5.81 -13.70 -4.06
C GLY A 74 -5.13 -12.53 -3.33
N ILE A 75 -3.93 -12.76 -2.79
CA ILE A 75 -3.11 -11.75 -2.12
C ILE A 75 -2.72 -10.64 -3.12
N ASP A 76 -2.25 -11.03 -4.31
CA ASP A 76 -1.88 -10.09 -5.38
C ASP A 76 -3.07 -9.20 -5.79
N PHE A 77 -4.29 -9.77 -5.91
CA PHE A 77 -5.49 -9.00 -6.19
C PHE A 77 -5.77 -7.96 -5.12
N VAL A 78 -5.74 -8.35 -3.84
CA VAL A 78 -5.97 -7.44 -2.72
C VAL A 78 -4.88 -6.35 -2.66
N LEU A 79 -3.61 -6.73 -2.82
CA LEU A 79 -2.51 -5.76 -2.88
C LEU A 79 -2.70 -4.76 -4.02
N ARG A 80 -3.16 -5.22 -5.19
CA ARG A 80 -3.48 -4.33 -6.32
C ARG A 80 -4.63 -3.38 -6.00
N LEU A 81 -5.65 -3.82 -5.28
CA LEU A 81 -6.72 -2.93 -4.83
C LEU A 81 -6.19 -1.80 -3.92
N PHE A 82 -5.17 -2.06 -3.11
CA PHE A 82 -4.55 -1.03 -2.27
C PHE A 82 -3.55 -0.15 -3.04
N PHE A 83 -2.61 -0.75 -3.74
CA PHE A 83 -1.42 -0.07 -4.28
C PHE A 83 -1.55 0.38 -5.73
N GLN A 84 -2.34 -0.31 -6.56
CA GLN A 84 -2.49 0.03 -7.96
C GLN A 84 -3.24 1.37 -8.12
N LYS A 85 -2.56 2.37 -8.64
CA LYS A 85 -3.13 3.70 -8.87
C LYS A 85 -3.91 3.70 -10.18
N LEU A 86 -5.19 4.06 -10.12
CA LEU A 86 -5.95 4.45 -11.31
C LEU A 86 -5.44 5.82 -11.78
N ARG A 87 -4.78 5.84 -12.91
CA ARG A 87 -4.16 7.06 -13.47
C ARG A 87 -5.11 7.81 -14.42
N SER A 88 -6.40 7.84 -14.12
CA SER A 88 -7.40 8.63 -14.87
C SER A 88 -7.05 10.13 -14.94
N ILE A 89 -6.37 10.66 -13.91
CA ILE A 89 -5.95 12.09 -13.87
C ILE A 89 -4.97 12.45 -15.00
N THR A 90 -4.13 11.50 -15.42
CA THR A 90 -3.20 11.74 -16.53
C THR A 90 -3.92 11.77 -17.89
N ALA A 91 -5.06 11.10 -18.00
CA ALA A 91 -5.89 11.11 -19.20
C ALA A 91 -6.51 12.48 -19.47
N ARG A 92 -6.83 13.27 -18.42
CA ARG A 92 -7.45 14.59 -18.54
C ARG A 92 -6.66 15.54 -19.46
N GLN A 93 -5.33 15.54 -19.35
CA GLN A 93 -4.47 16.41 -20.18
C GLN A 93 -4.53 16.03 -21.66
N TYR A 94 -4.71 14.73 -21.97
CA TYR A 94 -4.76 14.22 -23.34
C TYR A 94 -6.17 14.27 -23.96
N VAL A 95 -7.22 14.24 -23.14
CA VAL A 95 -8.61 14.40 -23.59
C VAL A 95 -8.85 15.80 -24.19
N LEU A 96 -8.11 16.81 -23.71
CA LEU A 96 -8.14 18.18 -24.24
C LEU A 96 -7.33 18.36 -25.55
N GLN A 97 -6.55 17.34 -25.95
CA GLN A 97 -5.75 17.37 -27.16
C GLN A 97 -6.46 16.59 -28.29
N ARG A 98 -6.01 16.77 -29.53
CA ARG A 98 -6.54 16.03 -30.70
C ARG A 98 -6.08 14.56 -30.73
N VAL A 99 -6.32 13.82 -29.64
CA VAL A 99 -5.99 12.39 -29.52
C VAL A 99 -7.30 11.61 -29.42
N SER A 100 -7.40 10.48 -30.13
CA SER A 100 -8.61 9.67 -30.08
C SER A 100 -8.84 9.05 -28.71
N ARG A 101 -10.09 8.99 -28.27
CA ARG A 101 -10.46 8.41 -26.96
C ARG A 101 -10.01 6.94 -26.83
N LYS A 102 -10.07 6.19 -27.94
CA LYS A 102 -9.58 4.80 -27.97
C LYS A 102 -8.09 4.71 -27.66
N GLU A 103 -7.27 5.57 -28.26
CA GLU A 103 -5.83 5.59 -27.99
C GLU A 103 -5.50 5.97 -26.54
N ILE A 104 -6.27 6.91 -25.97
CA ILE A 104 -6.13 7.28 -24.56
C ILE A 104 -6.48 6.09 -23.64
N ALA A 105 -7.58 5.37 -23.94
CA ALA A 105 -7.98 4.19 -23.17
C ALA A 105 -6.91 3.09 -23.22
N HIS A 106 -6.40 2.76 -24.40
CA HIS A 106 -5.32 1.79 -24.56
C HIS A 106 -4.03 2.24 -23.83
N PHE A 107 -3.66 3.51 -23.98
CA PHE A 107 -2.51 4.07 -23.29
C PHE A 107 -2.62 3.96 -21.78
N VAL A 108 -3.78 4.26 -21.20
CA VAL A 108 -4.02 4.14 -19.75
C VAL A 108 -3.85 2.70 -19.28
N LEU A 109 -4.38 1.72 -20.02
CA LEU A 109 -4.29 0.31 -19.67
C LEU A 109 -2.86 -0.24 -19.83
N VAL A 110 -2.17 0.07 -20.92
CA VAL A 110 -0.77 -0.32 -21.11
C VAL A 110 0.13 0.28 -20.01
N LYS A 111 -0.14 1.52 -19.62
CA LYS A 111 0.60 2.18 -18.56
C LYS A 111 0.43 1.48 -17.17
N THR A 112 -0.69 0.80 -16.93
CA THR A 112 -0.87 0.05 -15.68
C THR A 112 0.04 -1.17 -15.61
N LEU A 113 0.46 -1.72 -16.75
CA LEU A 113 1.42 -2.83 -16.79
C LEU A 113 2.82 -2.42 -16.32
N GLY A 114 3.21 -1.16 -16.51
CA GLY A 114 4.50 -0.61 -16.08
C GLY A 114 4.61 -0.35 -14.56
N THR A 115 3.84 -1.04 -13.72
CA THR A 115 3.94 -0.94 -12.25
C THR A 115 4.87 -2.00 -11.70
N ALA A 116 5.69 -1.68 -10.68
CA ALA A 116 6.63 -2.60 -10.07
C ALA A 116 5.96 -3.91 -9.59
N VAL A 117 4.69 -3.84 -9.15
CA VAL A 117 3.91 -5.00 -8.71
C VAL A 117 3.77 -6.07 -9.82
N ASN A 118 3.80 -5.68 -11.09
CA ASN A 118 3.72 -6.62 -12.21
C ASN A 118 5.05 -7.32 -12.50
N PHE A 119 6.18 -6.68 -12.15
CA PHE A 119 7.50 -7.22 -12.44
C PHE A 119 8.03 -8.13 -11.33
N LEU A 120 7.69 -7.86 -10.06
CA LEU A 120 8.15 -8.66 -8.93
C LEU A 120 7.89 -10.17 -9.07
N PRO A 121 6.68 -10.64 -9.46
CA PRO A 121 6.43 -12.05 -9.66
C PRO A 121 7.28 -12.68 -10.76
N LEU A 122 7.62 -11.91 -11.80
CA LEU A 122 8.43 -12.40 -12.92
C LEU A 122 9.84 -12.77 -12.47
N PHE A 123 10.40 -12.04 -11.50
CA PHE A 123 11.72 -12.34 -10.94
C PHE A 123 11.78 -13.70 -10.20
N VAL A 124 10.63 -14.18 -9.71
CA VAL A 124 10.54 -15.52 -9.11
C VAL A 124 10.17 -16.58 -10.15
N LEU A 125 9.13 -16.31 -10.95
CA LEU A 125 8.56 -17.29 -11.86
C LEU A 125 9.51 -17.68 -13.00
N ILE A 126 10.25 -16.71 -13.57
CA ILE A 126 11.15 -16.98 -14.69
C ILE A 126 12.33 -17.89 -14.26
N PRO A 127 13.07 -17.61 -13.18
CA PRO A 127 14.12 -18.52 -12.74
C PRO A 127 13.58 -19.89 -12.32
N PHE A 128 12.46 -19.94 -11.59
CA PHE A 128 11.82 -21.21 -11.21
C PHE A 128 11.36 -22.04 -12.41
N PHE A 129 10.89 -21.40 -13.47
CA PHE A 129 10.57 -22.06 -14.73
C PHE A 129 11.77 -22.83 -15.30
N PHE A 130 12.95 -22.21 -15.32
CA PHE A 130 14.18 -22.86 -15.83
C PHE A 130 14.76 -23.92 -14.90
N THR A 131 14.67 -23.72 -13.59
CA THR A 131 15.30 -24.60 -12.59
C THR A 131 14.43 -25.78 -12.18
N GLY A 132 13.11 -25.57 -12.10
CA GLY A 132 12.13 -26.55 -11.67
C GLY A 132 11.32 -27.11 -12.83
N VAL A 133 10.40 -26.30 -13.38
CA VAL A 133 9.35 -26.79 -14.30
C VAL A 133 9.93 -27.42 -15.58
N LEU A 134 10.88 -26.76 -16.24
CA LEU A 134 11.47 -27.21 -17.50
C LEU A 134 12.31 -28.50 -17.36
N ARG A 135 12.74 -28.82 -16.15
CA ARG A 135 13.51 -30.04 -15.88
C ARG A 135 12.64 -31.28 -15.71
N ILE A 136 11.43 -31.10 -15.19
CA ILE A 136 10.52 -32.15 -14.79
C ILE A 136 9.52 -32.45 -15.91
N HIS A 137 9.03 -31.41 -16.59
CA HIS A 137 7.94 -31.50 -17.56
C HIS A 137 8.41 -31.28 -19.02
N PRO A 138 7.66 -31.81 -20.02
CA PRO A 138 7.93 -31.57 -21.43
C PRO A 138 7.92 -30.08 -21.78
N PHE A 139 8.76 -29.67 -22.71
CA PHE A 139 8.96 -28.26 -23.10
C PHE A 139 7.64 -27.54 -23.42
N LEU A 140 6.74 -28.17 -24.19
CA LEU A 140 5.45 -27.56 -24.56
C LEU A 140 4.53 -27.32 -23.36
N ALA A 141 4.47 -28.30 -22.44
CA ALA A 141 3.70 -28.19 -21.20
C ALA A 141 4.27 -27.09 -20.29
N SER A 142 5.58 -27.02 -20.16
CA SER A 142 6.28 -26.01 -19.36
C SER A 142 5.99 -24.60 -19.90
N ILE A 143 6.07 -24.38 -21.20
CA ILE A 143 5.74 -23.08 -21.80
C ILE A 143 4.25 -22.76 -21.60
N ALA A 144 3.35 -23.72 -21.77
CA ALA A 144 1.92 -23.52 -21.54
C ALA A 144 1.64 -23.08 -20.11
N TRP A 145 2.31 -23.69 -19.12
CA TRP A 145 2.23 -23.30 -17.73
C TRP A 145 2.70 -21.85 -17.49
N LEU A 146 3.88 -21.50 -17.99
CA LEU A 146 4.41 -20.13 -17.86
C LEU A 146 3.47 -19.08 -18.49
N VAL A 147 3.01 -19.34 -19.73
CA VAL A 147 2.08 -18.43 -20.43
C VAL A 147 0.75 -18.32 -19.71
N SER A 148 0.26 -19.41 -19.10
CA SER A 148 -0.94 -19.42 -18.26
C SER A 148 -0.79 -18.48 -17.06
N LEU A 149 0.32 -18.58 -16.31
CA LEU A 149 0.59 -17.71 -15.17
C LEU A 149 0.76 -16.24 -15.57
N LEU A 150 1.46 -15.96 -16.65
CA LEU A 150 1.60 -14.60 -17.18
C LEU A 150 0.23 -14.03 -17.60
N SER A 151 -0.62 -14.84 -18.21
CA SER A 151 -2.00 -14.45 -18.59
C SER A 151 -2.85 -14.16 -17.34
N LEU A 152 -2.71 -14.94 -16.28
CA LEU A 152 -3.40 -14.71 -15.00
C LEU A 152 -2.89 -13.46 -14.27
N LEU A 153 -1.60 -13.13 -14.35
CA LEU A 153 -1.07 -11.86 -13.83
C LEU A 153 -1.70 -10.65 -14.56
N LEU A 154 -1.83 -10.76 -15.89
CA LEU A 154 -2.52 -9.74 -16.69
C LEU A 154 -4.02 -9.67 -16.33
N PHE A 155 -4.67 -10.80 -16.22
CA PHE A 155 -6.07 -10.91 -15.79
C PHE A 155 -6.27 -10.21 -14.44
N ASN A 156 -5.43 -10.51 -13.45
CA ASN A 156 -5.49 -9.93 -12.12
C ASN A 156 -5.29 -8.40 -12.15
N THR A 157 -4.36 -7.93 -13.00
CA THR A 157 -4.13 -6.50 -13.21
C THR A 157 -5.38 -5.80 -13.73
N TYR A 158 -6.03 -6.35 -14.76
CA TYR A 158 -7.22 -5.76 -15.38
C TYR A 158 -8.46 -5.95 -14.50
N LEU A 159 -8.55 -7.06 -13.77
CA LEU A 159 -9.61 -7.29 -12.80
C LEU A 159 -9.55 -6.26 -11.65
N ALA A 160 -8.36 -6.00 -11.12
CA ALA A 160 -8.16 -5.00 -10.08
C ALA A 160 -8.50 -3.59 -10.60
N ASN A 161 -8.14 -3.24 -11.84
CA ASN A 161 -8.52 -1.97 -12.45
C ASN A 161 -10.05 -1.81 -12.54
N TYR A 162 -10.72 -2.79 -13.15
CA TYR A 162 -12.17 -2.77 -13.33
C TYR A 162 -12.90 -2.73 -11.98
N SER A 163 -12.52 -3.61 -11.07
CA SER A 163 -13.11 -3.70 -9.74
C SER A 163 -12.95 -2.40 -8.96
N LYS A 164 -11.78 -1.78 -9.05
CA LYS A 164 -11.49 -0.51 -8.37
C LYS A 164 -12.31 0.66 -8.90
N MET A 165 -12.55 0.70 -10.21
CA MET A 165 -13.36 1.72 -10.83
C MET A 165 -14.85 1.57 -10.48
N ARG A 166 -15.36 0.35 -10.45
CA ARG A 166 -16.79 0.07 -10.31
C ARG A 166 -17.24 -0.21 -8.87
N PHE A 167 -16.51 -1.04 -8.14
CA PHE A 167 -16.95 -1.56 -6.85
C PHE A 167 -16.20 -0.97 -5.66
N PHE A 168 -14.88 -0.84 -5.76
CA PHE A 168 -14.03 -0.45 -4.64
C PHE A 168 -13.78 1.06 -4.59
N THR A 169 -14.84 1.83 -4.76
CA THR A 169 -14.81 3.29 -4.60
C THR A 169 -14.64 3.70 -3.12
N ASN A 170 -15.10 2.86 -2.19
CA ASN A 170 -14.96 3.05 -0.74
C ASN A 170 -13.86 2.15 -0.17
N PRO A 171 -13.02 2.65 0.76
CA PRO A 171 -11.97 1.84 1.39
C PRO A 171 -12.53 0.65 2.17
N ILE A 172 -13.72 0.77 2.78
CA ILE A 172 -14.37 -0.31 3.53
C ILE A 172 -14.53 -1.56 2.68
N LYS A 173 -14.95 -1.42 1.42
CA LYS A 173 -15.08 -2.56 0.49
C LYS A 173 -13.75 -3.25 0.22
N THR A 174 -12.66 -2.49 0.19
CA THR A 174 -11.30 -3.06 0.01
C THR A 174 -10.87 -3.84 1.25
N PHE A 175 -11.18 -3.34 2.45
CA PHE A 175 -10.93 -4.08 3.70
C PHE A 175 -11.81 -5.34 3.81
N LEU A 176 -13.06 -5.29 3.34
CA LEU A 176 -13.92 -6.49 3.26
C LEU A 176 -13.33 -7.55 2.32
N ALA A 177 -12.78 -7.16 1.17
CA ALA A 177 -12.10 -8.09 0.26
C ALA A 177 -10.86 -8.72 0.92
N ALA A 178 -10.09 -7.94 1.69
CA ALA A 178 -8.99 -8.47 2.49
C ALA A 178 -9.48 -9.44 3.57
N GLY A 179 -10.59 -9.12 4.24
CA GLY A 179 -11.23 -9.99 5.24
C GLY A 179 -11.69 -11.33 4.66
N VAL A 180 -12.26 -11.33 3.46
CA VAL A 180 -12.63 -12.56 2.75
C VAL A 180 -11.41 -13.42 2.46
N LEU A 181 -10.29 -12.82 2.03
CA LEU A 181 -9.05 -13.55 1.80
C LEU A 181 -8.52 -14.18 3.09
N VAL A 182 -8.53 -13.42 4.19
CA VAL A 182 -8.16 -13.97 5.51
C VAL A 182 -9.08 -15.13 5.90
N ALA A 183 -10.38 -15.02 5.67
CA ALA A 183 -11.33 -16.11 5.94
C ALA A 183 -11.01 -17.36 5.11
N VAL A 184 -10.65 -17.23 3.83
CA VAL A 184 -10.23 -18.34 2.97
C VAL A 184 -8.97 -19.01 3.53
N VAL A 185 -7.97 -18.25 3.96
CA VAL A 185 -6.75 -18.80 4.59
C VAL A 185 -7.09 -19.52 5.91
N LEU A 186 -7.99 -18.98 6.72
CA LEU A 186 -8.42 -19.62 7.98
C LEU A 186 -9.17 -20.92 7.71
N LEU A 187 -10.07 -20.96 6.71
CA LEU A 187 -10.78 -22.20 6.33
C LEU A 187 -9.83 -23.31 5.90
N GLU A 188 -8.76 -22.98 5.18
CA GLU A 188 -7.67 -23.91 4.86
C GLU A 188 -6.95 -24.39 6.14
N GLN A 189 -6.58 -23.46 7.02
CA GLN A 189 -5.86 -23.76 8.27
C GLN A 189 -6.66 -24.68 9.19
N PHE A 190 -7.98 -24.52 9.22
CA PHE A 190 -8.89 -25.40 9.99
C PHE A 190 -9.29 -26.69 9.24
N GLN A 191 -8.71 -26.94 8.06
CA GLN A 191 -9.00 -28.13 7.23
C GLN A 191 -10.48 -28.31 6.86
N VAL A 192 -11.24 -27.21 6.85
CA VAL A 192 -12.66 -27.23 6.44
C VAL A 192 -12.77 -27.37 4.92
N LEU A 193 -11.87 -26.73 4.17
CA LEU A 193 -11.80 -26.80 2.70
C LEU A 193 -10.33 -26.85 2.28
N SER A 194 -10.00 -27.74 1.35
CA SER A 194 -8.63 -27.90 0.82
C SER A 194 -8.44 -27.07 -0.47
N PHE A 195 -8.26 -25.77 -0.31
CA PHE A 195 -7.96 -24.87 -1.44
C PHE A 195 -6.61 -25.17 -2.09
N THR A 196 -5.64 -25.67 -1.32
CA THR A 196 -4.33 -26.08 -1.82
C THR A 196 -4.47 -27.21 -2.84
N SER A 197 -5.23 -28.24 -2.54
CA SER A 197 -5.49 -29.36 -3.47
C SER A 197 -6.24 -28.91 -4.72
N PHE A 198 -7.23 -28.04 -4.55
CA PHE A 198 -7.96 -27.45 -5.67
C PHE A 198 -7.05 -26.60 -6.58
N SER A 199 -6.16 -25.81 -5.98
CA SER A 199 -5.15 -25.01 -6.69
C SER A 199 -4.21 -25.91 -7.49
N ALA A 200 -3.65 -26.94 -6.88
CA ALA A 200 -2.74 -27.88 -7.55
C ALA A 200 -3.42 -28.60 -8.72
N LEU A 201 -4.67 -29.03 -8.57
CA LEU A 201 -5.46 -29.60 -9.67
C LEU A 201 -5.68 -28.60 -10.81
N LEU A 202 -6.01 -27.36 -10.51
CA LEU A 202 -6.31 -26.33 -11.50
C LEU A 202 -5.07 -25.93 -12.31
N PHE A 203 -3.95 -25.67 -11.65
CA PHE A 203 -2.71 -25.25 -12.32
C PHE A 203 -1.94 -26.42 -12.89
N GLY A 204 -1.88 -27.56 -12.20
CA GLY A 204 -1.27 -28.80 -12.68
C GLY A 204 -1.99 -29.37 -13.92
N SER A 205 -3.32 -29.15 -14.08
CA SER A 205 -4.04 -29.55 -15.28
C SER A 205 -3.47 -28.94 -16.57
N VAL A 206 -2.88 -27.74 -16.52
CA VAL A 206 -2.24 -27.10 -17.65
C VAL A 206 -0.97 -27.85 -18.10
N LEU A 207 -0.24 -28.46 -17.16
CA LEU A 207 0.93 -29.29 -17.45
C LEU A 207 0.55 -30.59 -18.13
N HIS A 208 -0.59 -31.20 -17.76
CA HIS A 208 -1.12 -32.41 -18.38
C HIS A 208 -1.83 -32.12 -19.72
N HIS A 209 -2.48 -30.98 -19.81
CA HIS A 209 -3.26 -30.58 -20.98
C HIS A 209 -2.87 -29.16 -21.42
N PRO A 210 -1.81 -28.97 -22.22
CA PRO A 210 -1.29 -27.67 -22.60
C PRO A 210 -2.28 -26.73 -23.29
N PHE A 211 -3.32 -27.27 -23.95
CA PHE A 211 -4.37 -26.47 -24.59
C PHE A 211 -5.20 -25.64 -23.59
N LEU A 212 -5.22 -25.99 -22.31
CA LEU A 212 -5.91 -25.21 -21.27
C LEU A 212 -5.32 -23.81 -21.07
N VAL A 213 -4.14 -23.53 -21.60
CA VAL A 213 -3.52 -22.18 -21.62
C VAL A 213 -4.42 -21.13 -22.31
N PHE A 214 -5.27 -21.57 -23.24
CA PHE A 214 -6.19 -20.65 -23.93
C PHE A 214 -7.27 -20.06 -22.99
N ALA A 215 -7.64 -20.76 -21.92
CA ALA A 215 -8.65 -20.27 -20.98
C ALA A 215 -8.21 -18.98 -20.25
N PRO A 216 -7.08 -18.92 -19.53
CA PRO A 216 -6.62 -17.68 -18.90
C PRO A 216 -6.24 -16.61 -19.92
N LEU A 217 -5.76 -17.00 -21.10
CA LEU A 217 -5.42 -16.04 -22.17
C LEU A 217 -6.67 -15.36 -22.72
N LEU A 218 -7.72 -16.10 -23.03
CA LEU A 218 -9.01 -15.54 -23.46
C LEU A 218 -9.67 -14.72 -22.37
N ALA A 219 -9.62 -15.18 -21.11
CA ALA A 219 -10.16 -14.44 -19.97
C ALA A 219 -9.45 -13.08 -19.79
N SER A 220 -8.12 -13.04 -19.90
CA SER A 220 -7.36 -11.80 -19.80
C SER A 220 -7.67 -10.84 -20.95
N ALA A 221 -7.80 -11.35 -22.19
CA ALA A 221 -8.15 -10.57 -23.35
C ALA A 221 -9.59 -10.02 -23.27
N ALA A 222 -10.55 -10.84 -22.82
CA ALA A 222 -11.92 -10.40 -22.61
C ALA A 222 -12.00 -9.28 -21.57
N LEU A 223 -11.28 -9.45 -20.45
CA LEU A 223 -11.25 -8.45 -19.37
C LEU A 223 -10.56 -7.15 -19.82
N TYR A 224 -9.54 -7.25 -20.65
CA TYR A 224 -8.94 -6.08 -21.30
C TYR A 224 -9.98 -5.32 -22.15
N GLY A 225 -10.75 -6.02 -22.99
CA GLY A 225 -11.82 -5.43 -23.80
C GLY A 225 -12.92 -4.77 -22.95
N ILE A 226 -13.32 -5.39 -21.85
CA ILE A 226 -14.27 -4.82 -20.88
C ILE A 226 -13.72 -3.53 -20.28
N ASN A 227 -12.44 -3.50 -19.87
CA ASN A 227 -11.81 -2.29 -19.36
C ASN A 227 -11.74 -1.17 -20.39
N VAL A 228 -11.43 -1.49 -21.67
CA VAL A 228 -11.41 -0.50 -22.76
C VAL A 228 -12.80 0.11 -22.92
N ARG A 229 -13.86 -0.71 -23.03
CA ARG A 229 -15.25 -0.23 -23.15
C ARG A 229 -15.62 0.64 -21.97
N PHE A 230 -15.37 0.17 -20.75
CA PHE A 230 -15.67 0.92 -19.55
C PHE A 230 -14.96 2.28 -19.51
N LEU A 231 -13.68 2.35 -19.92
CA LEU A 231 -12.95 3.62 -20.00
C LEU A 231 -13.53 4.54 -21.06
N LEU A 232 -13.92 4.02 -22.24
CA LEU A 232 -14.53 4.83 -23.30
C LEU A 232 -15.83 5.49 -22.85
N ASP A 233 -16.66 4.76 -22.10
CA ASP A 233 -17.94 5.25 -21.57
C ASP A 233 -17.76 6.33 -20.49
N HIS A 234 -16.63 6.31 -19.74
CA HIS A 234 -16.37 7.22 -18.62
C HIS A 234 -15.26 8.25 -18.89
N LEU A 235 -14.70 8.31 -20.11
CA LEU A 235 -13.72 9.34 -20.52
C LEU A 235 -14.39 10.65 -20.98
N TYR A 236 -15.53 11.02 -20.40
CA TYR A 236 -16.13 12.33 -20.63
C TYR A 236 -15.46 13.39 -19.74
N LEU A 237 -15.30 14.59 -20.31
CA LEU A 237 -14.72 15.74 -19.58
C LEU A 237 -15.50 16.05 -18.29
N GLU A 238 -16.81 15.84 -18.32
CA GLU A 238 -17.72 16.07 -17.19
C GLU A 238 -17.44 15.12 -16.02
N ASP A 239 -17.18 13.83 -16.29
CA ASP A 239 -16.81 12.85 -15.28
C ASP A 239 -15.39 13.09 -14.72
N LEU A 240 -14.51 13.63 -15.56
CA LEU A 240 -13.14 14.00 -15.16
C LEU A 240 -13.10 15.32 -14.37
N VAL A 241 -14.07 16.22 -14.61
CA VAL A 241 -14.23 17.51 -13.93
C VAL A 241 -15.15 17.40 -12.72
N ALA A 242 -16.14 16.52 -12.76
CA ALA A 242 -16.97 16.19 -11.61
C ALA A 242 -16.12 15.53 -10.53
N GLY A 243 -15.20 16.30 -9.98
CA GLY A 243 -14.59 15.99 -8.70
C GLY A 243 -15.75 15.67 -7.76
N ARG A 244 -15.76 14.48 -7.18
CA ARG A 244 -16.74 13.99 -6.22
C ARG A 244 -17.24 15.18 -5.41
N LYS A 245 -18.57 15.47 -5.50
CA LYS A 245 -19.20 16.47 -4.67
C LYS A 245 -18.68 16.27 -3.25
N ALA A 246 -17.88 17.23 -2.78
CA ALA A 246 -17.34 17.17 -1.44
C ALA A 246 -18.55 17.06 -0.51
N LYS A 247 -18.73 15.93 0.15
CA LYS A 247 -19.77 15.80 1.16
C LYS A 247 -19.54 16.95 2.12
N SER A 248 -20.52 17.82 2.22
CA SER A 248 -20.54 18.90 3.20
C SER A 248 -20.49 18.24 4.59
N PHE A 249 -19.31 18.24 5.18
CA PHE A 249 -19.10 17.70 6.51
C PHE A 249 -19.44 18.82 7.51
N ARG A 250 -20.70 18.87 7.94
CA ARG A 250 -21.21 19.88 8.88
C ARG A 250 -21.17 19.40 10.34
N GLU A 251 -20.27 18.49 10.70
CA GLU A 251 -20.19 18.08 12.08
C GLU A 251 -19.56 19.19 12.94
N HIS A 252 -20.25 19.56 13.99
CA HIS A 252 -19.75 20.37 15.09
C HIS A 252 -19.24 19.42 16.17
N PHE A 253 -18.05 19.70 16.70
CA PHE A 253 -17.49 18.98 17.84
C PHE A 253 -17.63 19.84 19.10
N PRO A 254 -18.79 19.77 19.81
CA PRO A 254 -19.08 20.66 20.94
C PRO A 254 -18.11 20.48 22.10
N LEU A 255 -17.58 19.27 22.29
CA LEU A 255 -16.59 18.98 23.33
C LEU A 255 -15.28 19.76 23.13
N LEU A 256 -14.86 19.98 21.88
CA LEU A 256 -13.63 20.72 21.57
C LEU A 256 -13.83 22.24 21.64
N SER A 257 -15.04 22.74 21.43
CA SER A 257 -15.33 24.18 21.51
C SER A 257 -15.14 24.75 22.92
N GLY A 258 -15.26 23.93 23.96
CA GLY A 258 -15.02 24.34 25.35
C GLY A 258 -13.56 24.71 25.67
N PHE A 259 -12.60 24.33 24.81
CA PHE A 259 -11.17 24.65 25.00
C PHE A 259 -10.74 25.95 24.27
N GLY A 260 -11.65 26.84 23.94
CA GLY A 260 -11.38 28.14 23.33
C GLY A 260 -10.70 28.03 21.95
N GLU A 261 -9.69 28.90 21.70
CA GLU A 261 -8.99 28.93 20.40
C GLU A 261 -8.25 27.62 20.08
N ILE A 262 -7.65 26.99 21.09
CA ILE A 262 -6.95 25.71 20.92
C ILE A 262 -7.92 24.62 20.46
N GLY A 263 -9.10 24.54 21.09
CA GLY A 263 -10.13 23.58 20.72
C GLY A 263 -10.70 23.81 19.33
N THR A 264 -10.83 25.06 18.91
CA THR A 264 -11.28 25.39 17.54
C THR A 264 -10.25 24.94 16.50
N LEU A 265 -8.95 25.16 16.74
CA LEU A 265 -7.85 24.71 15.86
C LEU A 265 -7.81 23.18 15.78
N ILE A 266 -7.92 22.46 16.91
CA ILE A 266 -8.01 20.99 16.92
C ILE A 266 -9.21 20.50 16.11
N SER A 267 -10.37 21.15 16.27
CA SER A 267 -11.59 20.77 15.52
C SER A 267 -11.43 20.96 14.02
N LEU A 268 -10.69 22.01 13.60
CA LEU A 268 -10.37 22.26 12.19
C LEU A 268 -9.47 21.17 11.62
N ASP A 269 -8.44 20.74 12.35
CA ASP A 269 -7.58 19.64 11.97
C ASP A 269 -8.33 18.32 11.83
N LEU A 270 -9.15 18.02 12.83
CA LEU A 270 -9.97 16.81 12.80
C LEU A 270 -10.92 16.80 11.61
N LYS A 271 -11.59 17.95 11.34
CA LYS A 271 -12.44 18.12 10.15
C LYS A 271 -11.65 17.96 8.86
N LEU A 272 -10.46 18.56 8.77
CA LEU A 272 -9.57 18.43 7.62
C LEU A 272 -9.19 16.97 7.39
N MET A 273 -8.80 16.24 8.44
CA MET A 273 -8.41 14.84 8.34
C MET A 273 -9.60 13.95 7.98
N LEU A 274 -10.75 14.12 8.59
CA LEU A 274 -11.95 13.32 8.33
C LEU A 274 -12.52 13.58 6.92
N ARG A 275 -12.42 14.81 6.43
CA ARG A 275 -12.91 15.21 5.11
C ARG A 275 -12.04 14.70 3.98
N ASN A 276 -10.72 14.63 4.17
CA ASN A 276 -9.77 14.27 3.12
C ASN A 276 -9.34 12.81 3.23
N LYS A 277 -9.52 12.05 2.14
CA LYS A 277 -9.24 10.60 2.10
C LYS A 277 -7.81 10.25 2.54
N ARG A 278 -6.84 11.05 2.11
CA ARG A 278 -5.42 10.82 2.39
C ARG A 278 -5.08 11.12 3.86
N ALA A 279 -5.56 12.23 4.38
CA ALA A 279 -5.36 12.61 5.77
C ALA A 279 -6.10 11.66 6.74
N ARG A 280 -7.30 11.20 6.36
CA ARG A 280 -8.08 10.23 7.12
C ARG A 280 -7.33 8.93 7.38
N ILE A 281 -6.54 8.46 6.43
CA ILE A 281 -5.75 7.23 6.63
C ILE A 281 -4.67 7.45 7.68
N SER A 282 -4.00 8.60 7.71
CA SER A 282 -3.04 8.92 8.77
C SER A 282 -3.71 8.94 10.16
N LEU A 283 -5.00 9.26 10.24
CA LEU A 283 -5.75 9.21 11.49
C LEU A 283 -6.11 7.78 11.92
N TRP A 284 -6.48 6.89 10.97
CA TRP A 284 -6.92 5.52 11.28
C TRP A 284 -5.78 4.51 11.38
N MET A 285 -4.67 4.75 10.67
CA MET A 285 -3.54 3.83 10.63
C MET A 285 -2.93 3.51 12.00
N PRO A 286 -2.83 4.44 12.95
CA PRO A 286 -2.36 4.14 14.32
C PRO A 286 -3.18 3.06 15.01
N PHE A 287 -4.50 3.07 14.85
CA PHE A 287 -5.38 2.05 15.42
C PHE A 287 -5.16 0.67 14.78
N VAL A 288 -4.83 0.63 13.49
CA VAL A 288 -4.45 -0.62 12.80
C VAL A 288 -3.10 -1.12 13.31
N MET A 289 -2.16 -0.21 13.60
CA MET A 289 -0.84 -0.58 14.14
C MET A 289 -0.92 -1.23 15.52
N VAL A 290 -1.98 -0.97 16.28
CA VAL A 290 -2.20 -1.72 17.55
C VAL A 290 -2.31 -3.22 17.26
N PHE A 291 -2.98 -3.65 16.17
CA PHE A 291 -3.07 -5.09 15.82
C PHE A 291 -1.73 -5.70 15.41
N TYR A 292 -0.80 -4.89 14.91
CA TYR A 292 0.56 -5.35 14.59
C TYR A 292 1.29 -5.87 15.85
N GLY A 293 1.09 -5.23 17.00
CA GLY A 293 1.66 -5.70 18.27
C GLY A 293 1.16 -7.09 18.68
N LEU A 294 -0.09 -7.47 18.34
CA LEU A 294 -0.61 -8.81 18.60
C LEU A 294 0.20 -9.90 17.91
N LEU A 295 0.65 -9.64 16.68
CA LEU A 295 1.43 -10.61 15.91
C LEU A 295 2.81 -10.82 16.53
N ILE A 296 3.41 -9.76 17.06
CA ILE A 296 4.77 -9.80 17.61
C ILE A 296 4.78 -10.31 19.05
N TYR A 297 3.92 -9.77 19.93
CA TYR A 297 3.91 -10.14 21.36
C TYR A 297 3.43 -11.58 21.62
N ARG A 298 2.82 -12.24 20.65
CA ARG A 298 2.44 -13.66 20.71
C ARG A 298 3.62 -14.62 20.51
N MET A 299 4.76 -14.14 19.99
CA MET A 299 5.92 -15.00 19.77
C MET A 299 6.56 -15.37 21.10
N ASP A 300 6.68 -16.67 21.42
CA ASP A 300 7.17 -17.20 22.71
C ASP A 300 8.61 -16.78 23.07
N HIS A 301 9.35 -16.29 22.10
CA HIS A 301 10.75 -15.85 22.25
C HIS A 301 10.94 -14.54 23.02
N PHE A 302 9.86 -13.80 23.35
CA PHE A 302 9.98 -12.54 24.09
C PHE A 302 10.38 -12.72 25.57
N ASN A 303 10.38 -13.95 26.08
CA ASN A 303 10.80 -14.27 27.45
C ASN A 303 12.29 -14.60 27.58
N ASP A 304 13.04 -14.68 26.50
CA ASP A 304 14.45 -15.15 26.49
C ASP A 304 15.46 -14.13 27.08
N GLY A 305 15.02 -12.92 27.45
CA GLY A 305 15.88 -11.92 28.10
C GLY A 305 17.07 -11.42 27.27
N SER A 306 17.12 -11.73 25.97
CA SER A 306 18.19 -11.26 25.11
C SER A 306 18.10 -9.75 24.84
N VAL A 307 19.24 -9.06 24.75
CA VAL A 307 19.31 -7.62 24.46
C VAL A 307 18.58 -7.25 23.19
N PHE A 308 18.58 -8.15 22.20
CA PHE A 308 17.86 -7.96 20.94
C PHE A 308 16.33 -7.93 21.15
N MET A 309 15.82 -8.80 22.01
CA MET A 309 14.37 -8.83 22.32
C MET A 309 13.92 -7.60 23.12
N GLU A 310 14.75 -7.09 24.03
CA GLU A 310 14.50 -5.83 24.72
C GLU A 310 14.37 -4.68 23.72
N PHE A 311 15.31 -4.58 22.79
CA PHE A 311 15.28 -3.58 21.73
C PHE A 311 14.02 -3.72 20.88
N MET A 312 13.63 -4.94 20.51
CA MET A 312 12.41 -5.21 19.75
C MET A 312 11.14 -4.80 20.51
N LEU A 313 11.06 -5.05 21.82
CA LEU A 313 9.95 -4.60 22.66
C LEU A 313 9.83 -3.07 22.66
N MET A 314 10.95 -2.36 22.87
CA MET A 314 10.97 -0.90 22.83
C MET A 314 10.59 -0.37 21.46
N PHE A 315 11.12 -0.95 20.40
CA PHE A 315 10.81 -0.58 19.01
C PHE A 315 9.31 -0.76 18.70
N VAL A 316 8.74 -1.91 19.02
CA VAL A 316 7.32 -2.20 18.82
C VAL A 316 6.44 -1.26 19.65
N GLY A 317 6.77 -1.03 20.92
CA GLY A 317 6.06 -0.09 21.79
C GLY A 317 6.10 1.35 21.25
N THR A 318 7.26 1.79 20.75
CA THR A 318 7.43 3.10 20.11
C THR A 318 6.56 3.22 18.85
N PHE A 319 6.51 2.19 18.03
CA PHE A 319 5.69 2.18 16.81
C PHE A 319 4.19 2.17 17.12
N ILE A 320 3.74 1.33 18.03
CA ILE A 320 2.31 1.24 18.40
C ILE A 320 1.80 2.57 18.91
N THR A 321 2.50 3.17 19.86
CA THR A 321 2.04 4.40 20.51
C THR A 321 2.44 5.67 19.77
N GLY A 322 3.53 5.65 18.97
CA GLY A 322 4.08 6.83 18.28
C GLY A 322 3.74 6.98 16.81
N PHE A 323 3.09 5.99 16.20
CA PHE A 323 2.83 6.01 14.74
C PHE A 323 2.07 7.26 14.27
N PHE A 324 1.10 7.76 15.06
CA PHE A 324 0.38 8.99 14.73
C PHE A 324 1.29 10.20 14.77
N ILE A 325 2.10 10.31 15.81
CA ILE A 325 3.06 11.43 15.99
C ILE A 325 4.03 11.45 14.81
N MET A 326 4.55 10.30 14.40
CA MET A 326 5.46 10.18 13.28
C MET A 326 4.80 10.55 11.94
N SER A 327 3.60 10.02 11.67
CA SER A 327 2.91 10.22 10.38
C SER A 327 2.31 11.61 10.22
N TYR A 328 1.65 12.14 11.26
CA TYR A 328 1.03 13.46 11.27
C TYR A 328 2.05 14.55 11.60
N GLY A 329 2.91 14.34 12.60
CA GLY A 329 3.90 15.32 13.05
C GLY A 329 4.79 15.82 11.93
N LEU A 330 5.36 14.92 11.11
CA LEU A 330 6.20 15.28 9.95
C LEU A 330 5.47 16.08 8.86
N THR A 331 4.15 15.99 8.78
CA THR A 331 3.36 16.57 7.69
C THR A 331 2.41 17.67 8.15
N THR A 332 2.45 18.04 9.42
CA THR A 332 1.54 19.00 10.05
C THR A 332 1.39 20.28 9.24
N PHE A 333 2.49 20.98 8.92
CA PHE A 333 2.45 22.21 8.14
C PHE A 333 2.13 21.98 6.64
N CYS A 334 2.35 20.79 6.12
CA CYS A 334 2.06 20.48 4.74
C CYS A 334 0.56 20.40 4.46
N TYR A 335 -0.25 20.00 5.44
CA TYR A 335 -1.71 19.90 5.31
C TYR A 335 -2.37 21.26 5.06
N GLU A 336 -1.84 22.29 5.66
CA GLU A 336 -2.38 23.67 5.60
C GLU A 336 -1.64 24.57 4.64
N SER A 337 -0.68 24.07 3.87
CA SER A 337 0.18 24.87 2.99
C SER A 337 -0.58 25.82 2.05
N ARG A 338 -1.84 25.52 1.69
CA ARG A 338 -2.71 26.38 0.88
C ARG A 338 -3.38 27.49 1.68
N HIS A 339 -3.59 27.29 2.97
CA HIS A 339 -4.36 28.18 3.85
C HIS A 339 -3.48 28.83 4.92
N PHE A 340 -2.19 28.55 4.94
CA PHE A 340 -1.28 29.07 5.95
C PHE A 340 -1.24 30.61 5.98
N GLY A 341 -1.39 31.26 4.80
CA GLY A 341 -1.53 32.69 4.71
C GLY A 341 -2.73 33.25 5.49
N LEU A 342 -3.86 32.52 5.55
CA LEU A 342 -5.02 32.93 6.33
C LEU A 342 -4.78 32.84 7.83
N ILE A 343 -3.97 31.89 8.29
CA ILE A 343 -3.58 31.78 9.71
C ILE A 343 -2.77 32.98 10.13
N LEU A 344 -1.83 33.41 9.29
CA LEU A 344 -1.00 34.59 9.54
C LEU A 344 -1.81 35.90 9.50
N THR A 345 -2.74 36.03 8.55
CA THR A 345 -3.58 37.23 8.41
C THR A 345 -4.60 37.38 9.55
N ASN A 346 -5.08 36.28 10.12
CA ASN A 346 -5.98 36.28 11.27
C ASN A 346 -5.27 36.54 12.61
N ARG A 347 -3.95 36.84 12.58
CA ARG A 347 -3.15 37.15 13.79
C ARG A 347 -3.20 36.07 14.86
N ILE A 348 -3.38 34.80 14.47
CA ILE A 348 -3.32 33.68 15.42
C ILE A 348 -1.90 33.60 15.94
N ASP A 349 -1.74 33.61 17.28
CA ASP A 349 -0.44 33.46 17.91
C ASP A 349 0.17 32.10 17.57
N MET A 350 1.44 32.13 17.11
CA MET A 350 2.17 30.93 16.69
C MET A 350 2.33 29.90 17.83
N PHE A 351 2.43 30.39 19.05
CA PHE A 351 2.53 29.51 20.20
C PHE A 351 1.22 28.76 20.45
N THR A 352 0.09 29.45 20.37
CA THR A 352 -1.25 28.87 20.47
C THR A 352 -1.51 27.86 19.34
N TYR A 353 -1.04 28.18 18.12
CA TYR A 353 -1.09 27.28 16.97
C TYR A 353 -0.30 25.99 17.22
N LEU A 354 0.96 26.07 17.69
CA LEU A 354 1.80 24.92 18.00
C LEU A 354 1.25 24.09 19.17
N LYS A 355 0.73 24.75 20.20
CA LYS A 355 0.02 24.06 21.31
C LYS A 355 -1.16 23.25 20.81
N ALA A 356 -1.97 23.77 19.89
CA ALA A 356 -3.09 23.04 19.32
C ALA A 356 -2.63 21.76 18.60
N ARG A 357 -1.50 21.82 17.86
CA ARG A 357 -0.91 20.65 17.18
C ARG A 357 -0.39 19.62 18.19
N TYR A 358 0.29 20.06 19.22
CA TYR A 358 0.76 19.22 20.30
C TYR A 358 -0.41 18.47 20.97
N TYR A 359 -1.45 19.21 21.39
CA TYR A 359 -2.61 18.60 22.05
C TYR A 359 -3.40 17.67 21.15
N PHE A 360 -3.47 17.96 19.85
CA PHE A 360 -4.10 17.05 18.90
C PHE A 360 -3.34 15.73 18.78
N MET A 361 -2.00 15.77 18.70
CA MET A 361 -1.17 14.57 18.69
C MET A 361 -1.31 13.80 20.00
N LEU A 362 -1.27 14.48 21.13
CA LEU A 362 -1.45 13.90 22.45
C LEU A 362 -2.81 13.19 22.57
N LEU A 363 -3.90 13.80 22.14
CA LEU A 363 -5.24 13.24 22.18
C LEU A 363 -5.33 11.91 21.40
N VAL A 364 -4.87 11.89 20.16
CA VAL A 364 -4.94 10.67 19.34
C VAL A 364 -4.02 9.59 19.88
N THR A 365 -2.80 9.94 20.28
CA THR A 365 -1.83 8.99 20.86
C THR A 365 -2.33 8.39 22.18
N THR A 366 -2.97 9.19 23.03
CA THR A 366 -3.60 8.71 24.26
C THR A 366 -4.74 7.73 23.98
N LEU A 367 -5.59 8.00 22.98
CA LEU A 367 -6.63 7.06 22.57
C LEU A 367 -6.05 5.73 22.08
N VAL A 368 -4.98 5.76 21.29
CA VAL A 368 -4.28 4.56 20.82
C VAL A 368 -3.66 3.81 22.00
N TYR A 369 -3.03 4.52 22.95
CA TYR A 369 -2.47 3.93 24.16
C TYR A 369 -3.53 3.25 25.01
N VAL A 370 -4.68 3.90 25.25
CA VAL A 370 -5.79 3.31 26.01
C VAL A 370 -6.27 2.00 25.36
N ILE A 371 -6.37 1.96 24.03
CA ILE A 371 -6.69 0.71 23.33
C ILE A 371 -5.57 -0.32 23.51
N SER A 372 -4.30 0.09 23.52
CA SER A 372 -3.16 -0.83 23.68
C SER A 372 -2.99 -1.39 25.10
N LEU A 373 -3.76 -0.90 26.10
CA LEU A 373 -3.70 -1.42 27.48
C LEU A 373 -4.04 -2.92 27.58
N PHE A 374 -4.81 -3.47 26.61
CA PHE A 374 -5.09 -4.90 26.58
C PHE A 374 -3.81 -5.76 26.45
N TYR A 375 -2.67 -5.20 26.04
CA TYR A 375 -1.39 -5.89 26.00
C TYR A 375 -0.84 -6.30 27.38
N ILE A 376 -1.45 -5.85 28.46
CA ILE A 376 -1.18 -6.37 29.82
C ILE A 376 -1.40 -7.91 29.88
N TYR A 377 -2.26 -8.46 29.00
CA TYR A 377 -2.51 -9.89 28.89
C TYR A 377 -1.26 -10.69 28.49
N PHE A 378 -0.33 -10.09 27.74
CA PHE A 378 0.94 -10.70 27.33
C PHE A 378 2.05 -10.58 28.37
N GLY A 379 1.78 -9.95 29.51
CA GLY A 379 2.68 -9.85 30.66
C GLY A 379 2.94 -8.41 31.09
N MET A 380 3.27 -8.28 32.39
CA MET A 380 3.53 -6.97 33.01
C MET A 380 4.71 -6.22 32.37
N ARG A 381 5.71 -6.96 31.88
CA ARG A 381 6.88 -6.39 31.19
C ARG A 381 6.47 -5.66 29.90
N VAL A 382 5.62 -6.28 29.06
CA VAL A 382 5.13 -5.67 27.81
C VAL A 382 4.33 -4.40 28.14
N PHE A 383 3.48 -4.45 29.16
CA PHE A 383 2.71 -3.29 29.61
C PHE A 383 3.61 -2.14 30.06
N VAL A 384 4.63 -2.40 30.90
CA VAL A 384 5.56 -1.38 31.39
C VAL A 384 6.34 -0.74 30.24
N VAL A 385 6.91 -1.55 29.34
CA VAL A 385 7.66 -1.04 28.18
C VAL A 385 6.76 -0.21 27.30
N ASN A 386 5.54 -0.67 26.98
CA ASN A 386 4.60 0.07 26.15
C ASN A 386 4.20 1.41 26.80
N SER A 387 4.03 1.44 28.11
CA SER A 387 3.73 2.67 28.87
C SER A 387 4.90 3.65 28.88
N LEU A 388 6.12 3.16 29.04
CA LEU A 388 7.34 3.98 28.96
C LEU A 388 7.51 4.57 27.54
N MET A 389 7.28 3.78 26.50
CA MET A 389 7.34 4.27 25.12
C MET A 389 6.24 5.27 24.82
N PHE A 390 5.04 5.12 25.38
CA PHE A 390 3.99 6.14 25.31
C PHE A 390 4.43 7.47 25.91
N LEU A 391 5.03 7.47 27.13
CA LEU A 391 5.55 8.68 27.75
C LEU A 391 6.69 9.31 26.95
N PHE A 392 7.60 8.49 26.43
CA PHE A 392 8.66 8.94 25.53
C PHE A 392 8.10 9.61 24.26
N ASN A 393 7.08 9.02 23.66
CA ASN A 393 6.46 9.55 22.46
C ASN A 393 5.77 10.90 22.71
N ILE A 394 5.06 11.07 23.81
CA ILE A 394 4.43 12.36 24.15
C ILE A 394 5.48 13.40 24.52
N GLY A 395 6.49 13.03 25.30
CA GLY A 395 7.50 13.96 25.80
C GLY A 395 8.54 14.33 24.73
N CYS A 396 9.19 13.34 24.12
CA CYS A 396 10.33 13.58 23.23
C CYS A 396 9.95 13.57 21.77
N SER A 397 9.28 12.47 21.31
CA SER A 397 9.02 12.28 19.88
C SER A 397 8.13 13.38 19.30
N THR A 398 7.13 13.87 20.04
CA THR A 398 6.22 14.91 19.56
C THR A 398 6.97 16.21 19.26
N PHE A 399 7.85 16.67 20.14
CA PHE A 399 8.64 17.88 19.90
C PHE A 399 9.63 17.69 18.76
N TYR A 400 10.27 16.53 18.69
CA TYR A 400 11.20 16.20 17.61
C TYR A 400 10.53 16.24 16.23
N PHE A 401 9.37 15.60 16.08
CA PHE A 401 8.65 15.58 14.81
C PHE A 401 8.02 16.93 14.45
N LEU A 402 7.55 17.71 15.43
CA LEU A 402 7.14 19.11 15.19
C LEU A 402 8.31 19.96 14.68
N TYR A 403 9.48 19.83 15.29
CA TYR A 403 10.69 20.52 14.82
C TYR A 403 11.06 20.10 13.41
N LEU A 404 11.10 18.80 13.10
CA LEU A 404 11.39 18.31 11.75
C LEU A 404 10.37 18.79 10.71
N SER A 405 9.12 18.96 11.09
CA SER A 405 8.07 19.42 10.18
C SER A 405 8.28 20.84 9.67
N THR A 406 9.00 21.68 10.42
CA THR A 406 9.34 23.06 10.00
C THR A 406 10.24 23.10 8.76
N PHE A 407 11.05 22.05 8.54
CA PHE A 407 11.90 21.91 7.36
C PHE A 407 11.17 21.32 6.16
N ASN A 408 9.95 20.83 6.32
CA ASN A 408 9.18 20.19 5.26
C ASN A 408 8.39 21.22 4.46
N LYS A 409 9.01 21.79 3.42
CA LYS A 409 8.42 22.81 2.53
C LYS A 409 7.47 22.25 1.47
N SER A 410 7.19 20.96 1.46
CA SER A 410 6.42 20.32 0.40
C SER A 410 4.92 20.58 0.54
N LYS A 411 4.28 21.00 -0.56
CA LYS A 411 2.81 21.14 -0.61
C LYS A 411 2.16 19.74 -0.64
N PHE A 412 1.23 19.50 0.26
CA PHE A 412 0.53 18.25 0.36
C PHE A 412 -0.75 18.29 -0.46
N ASP A 413 -0.83 17.48 -1.53
CA ASP A 413 -2.06 17.36 -2.28
C ASP A 413 -3.03 16.43 -1.54
N LEU A 414 -4.03 17.04 -0.89
CA LEU A 414 -5.07 16.34 -0.15
C LEU A 414 -5.99 15.50 -1.04
N SER A 415 -6.11 15.86 -2.33
CA SER A 415 -6.90 15.13 -3.32
C SER A 415 -6.15 13.95 -3.95
N GLY A 416 -4.84 13.90 -3.76
CA GLY A 416 -3.96 12.88 -4.30
C GLY A 416 -4.20 11.48 -3.75
N SER A 417 -3.63 10.47 -4.42
CA SER A 417 -3.64 9.08 -3.93
C SER A 417 -2.92 8.98 -2.57
N VAL A 418 -3.45 8.11 -1.70
CA VAL A 418 -2.92 7.83 -0.35
C VAL A 418 -1.42 7.53 -0.34
N PHE A 419 -0.95 6.78 -1.32
CA PHE A 419 0.45 6.37 -1.49
C PHE A 419 1.25 7.29 -2.44
N SER A 420 0.72 8.48 -2.76
CA SER A 420 1.46 9.46 -3.55
C SER A 420 2.66 9.96 -2.74
N THR A 421 3.85 9.89 -3.31
CA THR A 421 5.07 10.47 -2.75
C THR A 421 5.10 12.00 -2.81
N GLN A 422 4.13 12.63 -3.49
CA GLN A 422 4.00 14.09 -3.51
C GLN A 422 3.72 14.61 -2.10
N GLY A 423 4.53 15.52 -1.63
CA GLY A 423 4.44 16.08 -0.29
C GLY A 423 5.27 15.36 0.78
N LYS A 424 5.91 14.24 0.45
CA LYS A 424 6.90 13.61 1.32
C LYS A 424 8.26 14.22 1.00
N GLY A 425 8.71 15.16 1.80
CA GLY A 425 10.07 15.73 1.69
C GLY A 425 11.12 14.66 1.96
N THR A 426 12.34 14.86 1.46
CA THR A 426 13.50 13.96 1.66
C THR A 426 13.76 13.67 3.14
N ASN A 427 13.37 14.59 4.02
CA ASN A 427 13.55 14.49 5.47
C ASN A 427 12.72 13.40 6.15
N GLN A 428 11.68 12.83 5.49
CA GLN A 428 10.89 11.74 6.08
C GLN A 428 11.67 10.43 6.14
N PHE A 429 12.53 10.17 5.16
CA PHE A 429 13.39 8.99 5.19
C PHE A 429 14.50 9.13 6.23
N VAL A 430 15.08 10.33 6.36
CA VAL A 430 16.10 10.61 7.38
C VAL A 430 15.51 10.50 8.79
N ALA A 431 14.28 10.95 9.02
CA ALA A 431 13.63 10.87 10.33
C ALA A 431 13.34 9.43 10.79
N ILE A 432 13.12 8.49 9.85
CA ILE A 432 12.90 7.07 10.19
C ILE A 432 14.22 6.38 10.59
N PHE A 433 15.37 6.86 10.07
CA PHE A 433 16.68 6.28 10.37
C PHE A 433 17.36 6.88 11.60
N VAL A 434 16.84 7.97 12.15
CA VAL A 434 17.42 8.65 13.35
C VAL A 434 16.66 8.28 14.63
N LEU A 435 15.55 7.56 14.55
CA LEU A 435 14.87 6.89 15.66
C LEU A 435 15.43 5.49 15.90
#